data_0aa2d555b074faede13a0d97a94d84ca
#
_entry.id   0aa2d555b074faede13a0d97a94d84ca
#
_cell.length_a   1.000
_cell.length_b   1.000
_cell.length_c   1.000
_cell.angle_alpha   90.00
_cell.angle_beta   90.00
_cell.angle_gamma   90.00
#
_symmetry.space_group_name_H-M   'P 1'
#
loop_
_entity.id
_entity.type
_entity.pdbx_description
1 polymer ?
#
loop_
_entity_poly.entity_id
_entity_poly.type
_entity_poly.pdbx_seq_one_letter_code
_entity_poly.pdbx_strand_id
1 'polypeptide(L)'
;MSQLTIANQLTLLRMLLIPAFIVLIVESELGWSLFVFAIAGVTDALDGVIARRWGRKTTLGAWLDPMADKLMLVSAFVVLTLPNLGLANKLPLWLTALVISRDVCIVVTVAIINLAVGRRTFQPSMFGKIATATYIVTVTMAMLFNYRGYHSPIVDLCVYASLAITLLSGFHYIWHASRIMGQPA
;
A
#
# COMPACT_ATOMS: atom_id res chain seq x y z
N MET A 1 -19.82 12.90 -22.58
CA MET A 1 -18.40 12.79 -22.89
C MET A 1 -17.62 13.75 -22.02
N SER A 2 -17.05 13.30 -20.94
CA SER A 2 -15.84 13.77 -20.24
C SER A 2 -15.72 12.94 -18.95
N GLN A 3 -15.30 11.71 -19.14
CA GLN A 3 -15.13 10.75 -18.03
C GLN A 3 -13.77 10.89 -17.35
N LEU A 4 -12.94 11.84 -17.75
CA LEU A 4 -11.64 12.13 -17.15
C LEU A 4 -11.83 13.23 -16.09
N THR A 5 -12.29 12.83 -14.92
CA THR A 5 -12.25 13.73 -13.75
C THR A 5 -10.80 13.93 -13.32
N ILE A 6 -10.50 15.04 -12.65
CA ILE A 6 -9.17 15.34 -12.09
C ILE A 6 -8.67 14.14 -11.26
N ALA A 7 -9.54 13.49 -10.49
CA ALA A 7 -9.20 12.27 -9.74
C ALA A 7 -8.68 11.14 -10.64
N ASN A 8 -9.35 10.83 -11.76
CA ASN A 8 -8.88 9.82 -12.71
C ASN A 8 -7.51 10.15 -13.31
N GLN A 9 -7.24 11.42 -13.59
CA GLN A 9 -5.93 11.85 -14.12
C GLN A 9 -4.82 11.64 -13.09
N LEU A 10 -5.08 11.94 -11.81
CA LEU A 10 -4.11 11.72 -10.74
C LEU A 10 -3.85 10.22 -10.51
N THR A 11 -4.87 9.36 -10.59
CA THR A 11 -4.70 7.90 -10.53
C THR A 11 -3.87 7.37 -11.71
N LEU A 12 -4.12 7.85 -12.93
CA LEU A 12 -3.32 7.49 -14.12
C LEU A 12 -1.88 7.96 -13.98
N LEU A 13 -1.67 9.20 -13.49
CA LEU A 13 -0.33 9.70 -13.20
C LEU A 13 0.40 8.77 -12.22
N ARG A 14 -0.26 8.36 -11.14
CA ARG A 14 0.33 7.43 -10.16
C ARG A 14 0.70 6.08 -10.79
N MET A 15 -0.14 5.53 -11.67
CA MET A 15 0.18 4.31 -12.41
C MET A 15 1.42 4.46 -13.29
N LEU A 16 1.63 5.65 -13.89
CA LEU A 16 2.85 5.96 -14.66
C LEU A 16 4.08 6.18 -13.74
N LEU A 17 3.86 6.67 -12.52
CA LEU A 17 4.95 6.88 -11.56
C LEU A 17 5.50 5.56 -11.00
N ILE A 18 4.72 4.46 -10.98
CA ILE A 18 5.19 3.16 -10.49
C ILE A 18 6.38 2.63 -11.31
N PRO A 19 6.30 2.46 -12.64
CA PRO A 19 7.44 2.01 -13.41
C PRO A 19 8.60 2.99 -13.36
N ALA A 20 8.36 4.30 -13.37
CA ALA A 20 9.42 5.30 -13.20
C ALA A 20 10.14 5.14 -11.87
N PHE A 21 9.42 4.94 -10.77
CA PHE A 21 9.96 4.67 -9.45
C PHE A 21 10.86 3.42 -9.43
N ILE A 22 10.39 2.32 -10.03
CA ILE A 22 11.14 1.06 -10.09
C ILE A 22 12.45 1.25 -10.86
N VAL A 23 12.40 1.89 -12.03
CA VAL A 23 13.58 2.16 -12.86
C VAL A 23 14.58 3.02 -12.09
N LEU A 24 14.14 4.10 -11.45
CA LEU A 24 15.04 4.99 -10.70
C LEU A 24 15.74 4.29 -9.54
N ILE A 25 15.09 3.37 -8.84
CA ILE A 25 15.76 2.57 -7.79
C ILE A 25 16.79 1.61 -8.42
N VAL A 26 16.43 0.93 -9.50
CA VAL A 26 17.33 -0.01 -10.18
C VAL A 26 18.57 0.69 -10.73
N GLU A 27 18.41 1.90 -11.24
CA GLU A 27 19.51 2.76 -11.71
C GLU A 27 20.27 3.44 -10.56
N SER A 28 19.94 3.13 -9.30
CA SER A 28 20.56 3.71 -8.09
C SER A 28 20.33 5.21 -7.92
N GLU A 29 19.35 5.78 -8.62
CA GLU A 29 18.92 7.18 -8.51
C GLU A 29 17.98 7.39 -7.31
N LEU A 30 18.52 7.12 -6.10
CA LEU A 30 17.74 7.04 -4.86
C LEU A 30 17.05 8.35 -4.49
N GLY A 31 17.65 9.49 -4.82
CA GLY A 31 17.04 10.81 -4.56
C GLY A 31 15.80 11.06 -5.40
N TRP A 32 15.89 10.76 -6.70
CA TRP A 32 14.76 10.89 -7.62
C TRP A 32 13.67 9.86 -7.32
N SER A 33 14.03 8.63 -6.95
CA SER A 33 13.05 7.61 -6.57
C SER A 33 12.26 8.02 -5.32
N LEU A 34 12.92 8.59 -4.30
CA LEU A 34 12.26 9.13 -3.10
C LEU A 34 11.31 10.28 -3.47
N PHE A 35 11.72 11.17 -4.36
CA PHE A 35 10.91 12.28 -4.84
C PHE A 35 9.64 11.78 -5.58
N VAL A 36 9.79 10.80 -6.48
CA VAL A 36 8.66 10.18 -7.19
C VAL A 36 7.71 9.50 -6.22
N PHE A 37 8.22 8.77 -5.23
CA PHE A 37 7.40 8.14 -4.19
C PHE A 37 6.64 9.19 -3.35
N ALA A 38 7.29 10.27 -2.98
CA ALA A 38 6.65 11.37 -2.24
C ALA A 38 5.54 12.05 -3.07
N ILE A 39 5.79 12.32 -4.36
CA ILE A 39 4.75 12.85 -5.27
C ILE A 39 3.56 11.89 -5.36
N ALA A 40 3.80 10.59 -5.51
CA ALA A 40 2.73 9.60 -5.56
C ALA A 40 1.89 9.61 -4.28
N GLY A 41 2.52 9.71 -3.11
CA GLY A 41 1.81 9.81 -1.82
C GLY A 41 1.03 11.12 -1.66
N VAL A 42 1.59 12.25 -2.10
CA VAL A 42 0.90 13.55 -2.05
C VAL A 42 -0.29 13.57 -3.02
N THR A 43 -0.14 13.04 -4.24
CA THR A 43 -1.25 12.96 -5.20
C THR A 43 -2.39 12.09 -4.67
N ASP A 44 -2.09 10.98 -3.98
CA ASP A 44 -3.10 10.15 -3.32
C ASP A 44 -3.85 10.91 -2.21
N ALA A 45 -3.13 11.61 -1.35
CA ALA A 45 -3.74 12.41 -0.30
C ALA A 45 -4.66 13.52 -0.89
N LEU A 46 -4.22 14.16 -1.97
CA LEU A 46 -4.99 15.19 -2.68
C LEU A 46 -6.26 14.61 -3.32
N ASP A 47 -6.16 13.44 -3.98
CA ASP A 47 -7.32 12.75 -4.55
C ASP A 47 -8.39 12.45 -3.50
N GLY A 48 -7.96 11.95 -2.34
CA GLY A 48 -8.83 11.70 -1.21
C GLY A 48 -9.56 12.95 -0.71
N VAL A 49 -8.89 14.12 -0.71
CA VAL A 49 -9.49 15.40 -0.30
C VAL A 49 -10.46 15.93 -1.36
N ILE A 50 -10.04 15.91 -2.64
CA ILE A 50 -10.83 16.39 -3.78
C ILE A 50 -12.10 15.57 -3.94
N ALA A 51 -11.99 14.23 -3.86
CA ALA A 51 -13.13 13.33 -3.98
C ALA A 51 -14.17 13.54 -2.87
N ARG A 52 -13.74 13.86 -1.64
CA ARG A 52 -14.66 14.17 -0.53
C ARG A 52 -15.35 15.53 -0.68
N ARG A 53 -14.68 16.53 -1.25
CA ARG A 53 -15.25 17.89 -1.38
C ARG A 53 -16.16 18.03 -2.60
N TRP A 54 -15.84 17.38 -3.71
CA TRP A 54 -16.52 17.62 -4.99
C TRP A 54 -17.43 16.48 -5.45
N GLY A 55 -17.52 15.37 -4.71
CA GLY A 55 -18.55 14.33 -4.87
C GLY A 55 -18.59 13.57 -6.20
N ARG A 56 -17.60 13.75 -7.08
CA ARG A 56 -17.57 13.17 -8.44
C ARG A 56 -16.53 12.08 -8.55
N LYS A 57 -16.80 10.91 -7.96
CA LYS A 57 -16.04 9.70 -8.31
C LYS A 57 -16.72 9.00 -9.49
N THR A 58 -15.98 8.77 -10.57
CA THR A 58 -16.43 7.85 -11.60
C THR A 58 -16.31 6.43 -11.08
N THR A 59 -17.16 5.53 -11.56
CA THR A 59 -17.09 4.11 -11.18
C THR A 59 -15.71 3.49 -11.47
N LEU A 60 -15.07 3.87 -12.57
CA LEU A 60 -13.71 3.44 -12.92
C LEU A 60 -12.66 3.98 -11.94
N GLY A 61 -12.69 5.29 -11.60
CA GLY A 61 -11.76 5.87 -10.64
C GLY A 61 -11.88 5.24 -9.26
N ALA A 62 -13.08 4.98 -8.78
CA ALA A 62 -13.30 4.33 -7.49
C ALA A 62 -12.70 2.91 -7.39
N TRP A 63 -12.49 2.22 -8.52
CA TRP A 63 -11.82 0.92 -8.58
C TRP A 63 -10.31 1.05 -8.78
N LEU A 64 -9.87 2.00 -9.60
CA LEU A 64 -8.46 2.20 -9.94
C LEU A 64 -7.65 2.81 -8.78
N ASP A 65 -8.24 3.73 -8.00
CA ASP A 65 -7.57 4.40 -6.89
C ASP A 65 -6.97 3.40 -5.87
N PRO A 66 -7.77 2.49 -5.25
CA PRO A 66 -7.22 1.55 -4.28
C PRO A 66 -6.20 0.56 -4.88
N MET A 67 -6.31 0.29 -6.19
CA MET A 67 -5.35 -0.59 -6.88
C MET A 67 -4.02 0.12 -7.11
N ALA A 68 -4.04 1.38 -7.56
CA ALA A 68 -2.83 2.15 -7.79
C ALA A 68 -2.02 2.36 -6.49
N ASP A 69 -2.70 2.66 -5.37
CA ASP A 69 -2.08 2.81 -4.06
C ASP A 69 -1.38 1.54 -3.60
N LYS A 70 -2.09 0.42 -3.69
CA LYS A 70 -1.52 -0.88 -3.33
C LYS A 70 -0.36 -1.29 -4.23
N LEU A 71 -0.49 -1.07 -5.54
CA LEU A 71 0.58 -1.38 -6.49
C LEU A 71 1.84 -0.57 -6.21
N MET A 72 1.72 0.72 -5.92
CA MET A 72 2.87 1.56 -5.57
C MET A 72 3.57 1.06 -4.32
N LEU A 73 2.82 0.77 -3.26
CA LEU A 73 3.37 0.30 -1.99
C LEU A 73 3.99 -1.10 -2.13
N VAL A 74 3.30 -2.04 -2.79
CA VAL A 74 3.82 -3.39 -3.05
C VAL A 74 5.09 -3.33 -3.89
N SER A 75 5.12 -2.51 -4.96
CA SER A 75 6.30 -2.33 -5.79
C SER A 75 7.48 -1.80 -4.98
N ALA A 76 7.24 -0.83 -4.07
CA ALA A 76 8.28 -0.31 -3.19
C ALA A 76 8.84 -1.40 -2.26
N PHE A 77 7.99 -2.20 -1.62
CA PHE A 77 8.44 -3.33 -0.79
C PHE A 77 9.26 -4.34 -1.59
N VAL A 78 8.76 -4.73 -2.77
CA VAL A 78 9.45 -5.70 -3.64
C VAL A 78 10.84 -5.19 -4.04
N VAL A 79 10.91 -3.97 -4.56
CA VAL A 79 12.19 -3.43 -5.06
C VAL A 79 13.18 -3.21 -3.91
N LEU A 80 12.75 -2.67 -2.76
CA LEU A 80 13.62 -2.49 -1.59
C LEU A 80 14.06 -3.82 -0.95
N THR A 81 13.47 -4.95 -1.33
CA THR A 81 13.87 -6.30 -0.89
C THR A 81 14.91 -6.92 -1.79
N LEU A 82 15.10 -6.43 -3.04
CA LEU A 82 16.00 -7.04 -4.01
C LEU A 82 17.46 -7.03 -3.52
N PRO A 83 18.17 -8.18 -3.59
CA PRO A 83 19.53 -8.28 -3.05
C PRO A 83 20.58 -7.52 -3.84
N ASN A 84 20.34 -7.30 -5.13
CA ASN A 84 21.35 -6.84 -6.08
C ASN A 84 21.50 -5.31 -6.18
N LEU A 85 20.73 -4.55 -5.40
CA LEU A 85 20.71 -3.09 -5.47
C LEU A 85 21.71 -2.40 -4.54
N GLY A 86 22.46 -3.16 -3.72
CA GLY A 86 23.45 -2.58 -2.81
C GLY A 86 22.92 -1.60 -1.77
N LEU A 87 21.62 -1.69 -1.45
CA LEU A 87 20.96 -0.77 -0.52
C LEU A 87 21.46 -0.95 0.91
N ALA A 88 21.81 0.15 1.60
CA ALA A 88 22.26 0.13 2.99
C ALA A 88 21.15 -0.37 3.96
N ASN A 89 19.88 -0.07 3.66
CA ASN A 89 18.69 -0.47 4.42
C ASN A 89 17.77 -1.30 3.53
N LYS A 90 18.13 -2.55 3.31
CA LYS A 90 17.33 -3.49 2.56
C LYS A 90 16.19 -4.03 3.42
N LEU A 91 14.98 -4.07 2.87
CA LEU A 91 13.86 -4.70 3.56
C LEU A 91 13.99 -6.23 3.53
N PRO A 92 13.67 -6.94 4.63
CA PRO A 92 13.75 -8.39 4.65
C PRO A 92 12.64 -9.01 3.81
N LEU A 93 12.97 -10.06 3.05
CA LEU A 93 12.04 -10.77 2.17
C LEU A 93 10.79 -11.29 2.91
N TRP A 94 10.98 -11.77 4.13
CA TRP A 94 9.87 -12.28 4.94
C TRP A 94 8.83 -11.19 5.26
N LEU A 95 9.25 -9.92 5.46
CA LEU A 95 8.32 -8.82 5.68
C LEU A 95 7.50 -8.52 4.42
N THR A 96 8.16 -8.43 3.27
CA THR A 96 7.50 -8.20 1.98
C THR A 96 6.50 -9.31 1.66
N ALA A 97 6.90 -10.57 1.85
CA ALA A 97 6.01 -11.71 1.67
C ALA A 97 4.80 -11.65 2.62
N LEU A 98 5.02 -11.26 3.88
CA LEU A 98 3.97 -11.16 4.89
C LEU A 98 2.98 -10.02 4.59
N VAL A 99 3.46 -8.87 4.14
CA VAL A 99 2.62 -7.73 3.74
C VAL A 99 1.74 -8.11 2.55
N ILE A 100 2.33 -8.73 1.52
CA ILE A 100 1.60 -9.15 0.32
C ILE A 100 0.59 -10.25 0.65
N SER A 101 1.00 -11.28 1.40
CA SER A 101 0.11 -12.40 1.76
C SER A 101 -1.08 -11.92 2.58
N ARG A 102 -0.86 -11.00 3.53
CA ARG A 102 -1.95 -10.38 4.31
C ARG A 102 -2.94 -9.65 3.40
N ASP A 103 -2.48 -8.87 2.45
CA ASP A 103 -3.35 -8.13 1.54
C ASP A 103 -4.15 -9.07 0.62
N VAL A 104 -3.51 -10.12 0.12
CA VAL A 104 -4.18 -11.19 -0.66
C VAL A 104 -5.23 -11.91 0.21
N CYS A 105 -4.88 -12.29 1.43
CA CYS A 105 -5.81 -12.96 2.35
C CYS A 105 -7.06 -12.11 2.61
N ILE A 106 -6.93 -10.80 2.80
CA ILE A 106 -8.07 -9.91 2.98
C ILE A 106 -8.97 -9.91 1.75
N VAL A 107 -8.40 -9.76 0.55
CA VAL A 107 -9.16 -9.75 -0.71
C VAL A 107 -9.89 -11.07 -0.92
N VAL A 108 -9.20 -12.20 -0.73
CA VAL A 108 -9.77 -13.54 -0.87
C VAL A 108 -10.91 -13.76 0.12
N THR A 109 -10.71 -13.38 1.40
CA THR A 109 -11.76 -13.54 2.43
C THR A 109 -13.00 -12.70 2.11
N VAL A 110 -12.82 -11.44 1.68
CA VAL A 110 -13.94 -10.59 1.24
C VAL A 110 -14.67 -11.20 0.05
N ALA A 111 -13.92 -11.73 -0.93
CA ALA A 111 -14.51 -12.38 -2.09
C ALA A 111 -15.34 -13.62 -1.70
N ILE A 112 -14.80 -14.48 -0.83
CA ILE A 112 -15.51 -15.69 -0.34
C ILE A 112 -16.80 -15.30 0.40
N ILE A 113 -16.75 -14.33 1.30
CA ILE A 113 -17.93 -13.90 2.06
C ILE A 113 -18.98 -13.29 1.13
N ASN A 114 -18.57 -12.48 0.14
CA ASN A 114 -19.51 -11.90 -0.82
C ASN A 114 -20.17 -12.97 -1.73
N LEU A 115 -19.47 -14.06 -2.00
CA LEU A 115 -20.02 -15.18 -2.79
C LEU A 115 -20.96 -16.07 -1.93
N ALA A 116 -20.62 -16.30 -0.66
CA ALA A 116 -21.35 -17.22 0.22
C ALA A 116 -22.58 -16.58 0.86
N VAL A 117 -22.50 -15.30 1.26
CA VAL A 117 -23.53 -14.61 2.08
C VAL A 117 -24.21 -13.47 1.33
N GLY A 118 -23.72 -13.12 0.11
CA GLY A 118 -24.21 -11.98 -0.67
C GLY A 118 -23.43 -10.70 -0.42
N ARG A 119 -23.68 -9.69 -1.27
CA ARG A 119 -22.94 -8.41 -1.27
C ARG A 119 -23.05 -7.69 0.08
N ARG A 120 -22.00 -7.77 0.88
CA ARG A 120 -21.85 -6.96 2.09
C ARG A 120 -20.71 -5.98 1.93
N THR A 121 -20.93 -4.72 2.29
CA THR A 121 -19.89 -3.68 2.32
C THR A 121 -19.01 -3.89 3.54
N PHE A 122 -17.80 -4.40 3.33
CA PHE A 122 -16.80 -4.47 4.41
C PHE A 122 -16.18 -3.10 4.61
N GLN A 123 -16.39 -2.51 5.79
CA GLN A 123 -15.64 -1.31 6.17
C GLN A 123 -14.20 -1.69 6.52
N PRO A 124 -13.20 -0.94 6.02
CA PRO A 124 -11.80 -1.18 6.35
C PRO A 124 -11.60 -1.04 7.86
N SER A 125 -11.01 -2.08 8.48
CA SER A 125 -10.73 -2.07 9.92
C SER A 125 -9.72 -0.96 10.28
N MET A 126 -9.81 -0.41 11.49
CA MET A 126 -8.84 0.56 12.00
C MET A 126 -7.41 0.00 11.95
N PHE A 127 -7.23 -1.28 12.31
CA PHE A 127 -5.93 -1.96 12.21
C PHE A 127 -5.39 -2.01 10.77
N GLY A 128 -6.27 -2.17 9.78
CA GLY A 128 -5.89 -2.11 8.37
C GLY A 128 -5.34 -0.74 7.96
N LYS A 129 -5.95 0.34 8.44
CA LYS A 129 -5.49 1.71 8.16
C LYS A 129 -4.14 2.00 8.83
N ILE A 130 -3.98 1.59 10.09
CA ILE A 130 -2.72 1.73 10.84
C ILE A 130 -1.61 0.93 10.14
N ALA A 131 -1.89 -0.30 9.69
CA ALA A 131 -0.92 -1.11 8.98
C ALA A 131 -0.42 -0.41 7.70
N THR A 132 -1.33 0.10 6.86
CA THR A 132 -0.94 0.83 5.63
C THR A 132 -0.12 2.08 5.96
N ALA A 133 -0.49 2.85 6.98
CA ALA A 133 0.28 4.02 7.41
C ALA A 133 1.69 3.62 7.89
N THR A 134 1.81 2.54 8.67
CA THR A 134 3.10 2.02 9.12
C THR A 134 3.97 1.56 7.94
N TYR A 135 3.39 0.91 6.93
CA TYR A 135 4.12 0.49 5.73
C TYR A 135 4.65 1.68 4.93
N ILE A 136 3.85 2.74 4.76
CA ILE A 136 4.29 3.97 4.10
C ILE A 136 5.46 4.59 4.85
N VAL A 137 5.39 4.67 6.18
CA VAL A 137 6.49 5.17 7.01
C VAL A 137 7.73 4.30 6.85
N THR A 138 7.59 2.98 6.88
CA THR A 138 8.72 2.04 6.73
C THR A 138 9.42 2.22 5.39
N VAL A 139 8.67 2.26 4.29
CA VAL A 139 9.23 2.49 2.95
C VAL A 139 9.90 3.86 2.87
N THR A 140 9.25 4.91 3.37
CA THR A 140 9.81 6.27 3.35
C THR A 140 11.12 6.36 4.14
N MET A 141 11.17 5.77 5.33
CA MET A 141 12.40 5.74 6.15
C MET A 141 13.49 4.92 5.48
N ALA A 142 13.17 3.74 4.95
CA ALA A 142 14.14 2.93 4.21
C ALA A 142 14.73 3.70 3.03
N MET A 143 13.90 4.37 2.23
CA MET A 143 14.36 5.16 1.09
C MET A 143 15.20 6.37 1.53
N LEU A 144 14.78 7.10 2.56
CA LEU A 144 15.47 8.27 3.08
C LEU A 144 16.89 7.92 3.55
N PHE A 145 17.03 6.82 4.30
CA PHE A 145 18.33 6.38 4.82
C PHE A 145 19.19 5.72 3.75
N ASN A 146 18.58 5.07 2.75
CA ASN A 146 19.28 4.59 1.57
C ASN A 146 19.84 5.77 0.74
N TYR A 147 19.07 6.83 0.55
CA TYR A 147 19.55 8.05 -0.12
C TYR A 147 20.73 8.68 0.63
N ARG A 148 20.73 8.63 1.98
CA ARG A 148 21.84 9.10 2.80
C ARG A 148 23.06 8.15 2.84
N GLY A 149 22.91 6.94 2.33
CA GLY A 149 23.99 5.97 2.16
C GLY A 149 24.46 5.29 3.45
N TYR A 150 23.68 5.30 4.53
CA TYR A 150 24.04 4.60 5.77
C TYR A 150 22.89 3.78 6.35
N HIS A 151 23.25 2.69 7.05
CA HIS A 151 22.29 1.85 7.76
C HIS A 151 21.76 2.57 9.01
N SER A 152 20.44 2.50 9.23
CA SER A 152 19.80 3.16 10.37
C SER A 152 18.95 2.19 11.19
N PRO A 153 19.17 2.12 12.52
CA PRO A 153 18.32 1.33 13.43
C PRO A 153 16.85 1.76 13.43
N ILE A 154 16.55 2.97 12.96
CA ILE A 154 15.17 3.47 12.81
C ILE A 154 14.43 2.63 11.76
N VAL A 155 15.11 2.22 10.68
CA VAL A 155 14.52 1.36 9.65
C VAL A 155 14.22 -0.02 10.24
N ASP A 156 15.12 -0.57 11.04
CA ASP A 156 14.88 -1.87 11.71
C ASP A 156 13.67 -1.77 12.66
N LEU A 157 13.57 -0.69 13.43
CA LEU A 157 12.40 -0.45 14.28
C LEU A 157 11.10 -0.39 13.46
N CYS A 158 11.10 0.31 12.31
CA CYS A 158 9.95 0.37 11.41
C CYS A 158 9.60 -1.01 10.82
N VAL A 159 10.60 -1.84 10.50
CA VAL A 159 10.43 -3.23 10.04
C VAL A 159 9.70 -4.06 11.10
N TYR A 160 10.16 -4.03 12.36
CA TYR A 160 9.51 -4.77 13.45
C TYR A 160 8.13 -4.19 13.81
N ALA A 161 7.94 -2.88 13.74
CA ALA A 161 6.63 -2.27 13.90
C ALA A 161 5.66 -2.72 12.81
N SER A 162 6.14 -2.81 11.56
CA SER A 162 5.36 -3.35 10.44
C SER A 162 5.00 -4.81 10.64
N LEU A 163 5.91 -5.64 11.16
CA LEU A 163 5.62 -7.02 11.52
C LEU A 163 4.50 -7.10 12.55
N ALA A 164 4.66 -6.38 13.66
CA ALA A 164 3.69 -6.41 14.77
C ALA A 164 2.29 -6.01 14.32
N ILE A 165 2.16 -4.89 13.61
CA ILE A 165 0.86 -4.41 13.14
C ILE A 165 0.24 -5.31 12.06
N THR A 166 1.06 -5.96 11.22
CA THR A 166 0.59 -6.91 10.22
C THR A 166 -0.05 -8.13 10.88
N LEU A 167 0.63 -8.69 11.90
CA LEU A 167 0.11 -9.83 12.66
C LEU A 167 -1.18 -9.46 13.41
N LEU A 168 -1.19 -8.33 14.11
CA LEU A 168 -2.38 -7.84 14.81
C LEU A 168 -3.57 -7.62 13.85
N SER A 169 -3.31 -6.99 12.70
CA SER A 169 -4.33 -6.76 11.67
C SER A 169 -4.86 -8.07 11.09
N GLY A 170 -3.97 -9.05 10.84
CA GLY A 170 -4.34 -10.37 10.33
C GLY A 170 -5.22 -11.15 11.32
N PHE A 171 -4.81 -11.24 12.60
CA PHE A 171 -5.59 -11.90 13.65
C PHE A 171 -6.96 -11.24 13.85
N HIS A 172 -7.00 -9.92 13.91
CA HIS A 172 -8.27 -9.20 14.05
C HIS A 172 -9.20 -9.49 12.86
N TYR A 173 -8.65 -9.59 11.65
CA TYR A 173 -9.45 -9.85 10.45
C TYR A 173 -10.02 -11.27 10.45
N ILE A 174 -9.23 -12.30 10.80
CA ILE A 174 -9.66 -13.70 10.92
C ILE A 174 -10.77 -13.82 11.98
N TRP A 175 -10.57 -13.20 13.14
CA TRP A 175 -11.57 -13.21 14.21
C TRP A 175 -12.88 -12.53 13.80
N HIS A 176 -12.80 -11.41 13.09
CA HIS A 176 -14.00 -10.72 12.60
C HIS A 176 -14.74 -11.53 11.53
N ALA A 177 -14.00 -12.15 10.60
CA ALA A 177 -14.57 -13.02 9.58
C ALA A 177 -15.27 -14.27 10.17
N SER A 178 -14.66 -14.90 11.18
CA SER A 178 -15.27 -16.06 11.87
C SER A 178 -16.59 -15.71 12.57
N ARG A 179 -16.71 -14.53 13.13
CA ARG A 179 -17.98 -14.05 13.73
C ARG A 179 -19.10 -13.85 12.72
N ILE A 180 -18.76 -13.36 11.52
CA ILE A 180 -19.76 -13.13 10.46
C ILE A 180 -20.28 -14.47 9.92
N MET A 181 -19.41 -15.46 9.76
CA MET A 181 -19.80 -16.80 9.28
C MET A 181 -20.57 -17.61 10.32
N GLY A 182 -20.45 -17.31 11.61
CA GLY A 182 -21.13 -17.99 12.69
C GLY A 182 -22.51 -17.42 13.05
N GLN A 183 -22.98 -16.34 12.41
CA GLN A 183 -24.33 -15.81 12.61
C GLN A 183 -25.28 -16.53 11.66
N PRO A 184 -26.32 -17.25 12.19
CA PRO A 184 -27.35 -17.83 11.35
C PRO A 184 -28.06 -16.75 10.54
N ALA A 185 -28.41 -17.08 9.28
CA ALA A 185 -29.12 -16.22 8.35
C ALA A 185 -30.53 -15.89 8.82
#